data_b85a455a720134bab2057c7644e90c4b
#
_entry.id   b85a455a720134bab2057c7644e90c4b
#
_cell.length_a   1.000
_cell.length_b   1.000
_cell.length_c   1.000
_cell.angle_alpha   90.00
_cell.angle_beta   90.00
_cell.angle_gamma   90.00
#
_symmetry.space_group_name_H-M   'P 1'
#
loop_
_entity.id
_entity.type
_entity.pdbx_description
1 polymer ?
#
loop_
_entity_poly.entity_id
_entity_poly.type
_entity_poly.pdbx_seq_one_letter_code
_entity_poly.pdbx_strand_id
1 'polypeptide(L)'
;MERSTELEQLVVAWFEGASRGDASLVDTHVSHADGTRLIGSDPGEVFSGGSAVARFLRGEVESAGGNAAFSPQDIEAYQEGTVGWATATVTITMPDGKHVSPRWSAVFHLEDGVWKFVQTHASIGVANDDIGWEHPG
;
A
#
# COMPACT_ATOMS: atom_id res chain seq x y z
N MET A 1 21.72 2.09 -4.61
CA MET A 1 20.30 1.80 -4.83
C MET A 1 19.99 1.70 -6.31
N GLU A 2 19.14 0.78 -6.66
CA GLU A 2 18.82 0.51 -8.06
C GLU A 2 17.32 0.31 -8.24
N ARG A 3 16.82 0.57 -9.44
CA ARG A 3 15.42 0.29 -9.76
C ARG A 3 15.13 -1.19 -9.61
N SER A 4 13.95 -1.52 -9.09
CA SER A 4 13.52 -2.88 -8.90
C SER A 4 12.27 -3.17 -9.74
N THR A 5 12.46 -3.85 -10.86
CA THR A 5 11.35 -4.33 -11.69
C THR A 5 10.49 -5.33 -10.93
N GLU A 6 11.12 -6.16 -10.11
CA GLU A 6 10.42 -7.15 -9.29
C GLU A 6 9.45 -6.50 -8.31
N LEU A 7 9.88 -5.42 -7.63
CA LEU A 7 9.00 -4.69 -6.72
C LEU A 7 7.91 -3.91 -7.48
N GLU A 8 8.22 -3.35 -8.64
CA GLU A 8 7.19 -2.72 -9.48
C GLU A 8 6.10 -3.74 -9.85
N GLN A 9 6.49 -4.94 -10.25
CA GLN A 9 5.56 -6.01 -10.59
C GLN A 9 4.76 -6.48 -9.36
N LEU A 10 5.38 -6.53 -8.20
CA LEU A 10 4.68 -6.88 -6.96
C LEU A 10 3.60 -5.84 -6.62
N VAL A 11 3.89 -4.55 -6.80
CA VAL A 11 2.90 -3.49 -6.59
C VAL A 11 1.70 -3.67 -7.51
N VAL A 12 1.95 -3.92 -8.79
CA VAL A 12 0.87 -4.17 -9.78
C VAL A 12 0.03 -5.38 -9.36
N ALA A 13 0.68 -6.50 -9.05
CA ALA A 13 -0.01 -7.72 -8.64
C ALA A 13 -0.82 -7.53 -7.37
N TRP A 14 -0.29 -6.76 -6.41
CA TRP A 14 -0.96 -6.45 -5.16
C TRP A 14 -2.31 -5.77 -5.39
N PHE A 15 -2.32 -4.72 -6.22
CA PHE A 15 -3.55 -3.97 -6.49
C PHE A 15 -4.50 -4.70 -7.44
N GLU A 16 -3.99 -5.53 -8.34
CA GLU A 16 -4.83 -6.44 -9.13
C GLU A 16 -5.55 -7.45 -8.23
N GLY A 17 -4.84 -8.03 -7.27
CA GLY A 17 -5.44 -8.93 -6.29
C GLY A 17 -6.52 -8.23 -5.46
N ALA A 18 -6.24 -7.02 -4.99
CA ALA A 18 -7.21 -6.22 -4.25
C ALA A 18 -8.48 -5.95 -5.08
N SER A 19 -8.32 -5.65 -6.37
CA SER A 19 -9.45 -5.40 -7.27
C SER A 19 -10.33 -6.64 -7.46
N ARG A 20 -9.75 -7.84 -7.37
CA ARG A 20 -10.48 -9.10 -7.49
C ARG A 20 -11.03 -9.62 -6.16
N GLY A 21 -10.68 -8.99 -5.05
CA GLY A 21 -11.00 -9.51 -3.72
C GLY A 21 -10.17 -10.72 -3.33
N ASP A 22 -9.01 -10.88 -3.96
CA ASP A 22 -8.10 -12.00 -3.71
C ASP A 22 -7.04 -11.59 -2.70
N ALA A 23 -7.15 -12.08 -1.47
CA ALA A 23 -6.24 -11.75 -0.38
C ALA A 23 -5.04 -12.71 -0.27
N SER A 24 -4.82 -13.57 -1.26
CA SER A 24 -3.73 -14.57 -1.19
C SER A 24 -2.35 -13.94 -1.06
N LEU A 25 -2.13 -12.76 -1.67
CA LEU A 25 -0.84 -12.08 -1.57
C LEU A 25 -0.57 -11.53 -0.16
N VAL A 26 -1.60 -11.33 0.64
CA VAL A 26 -1.42 -10.93 2.04
C VAL A 26 -0.65 -12.02 2.80
N ASP A 27 -1.01 -13.28 2.59
CA ASP A 27 -0.33 -14.40 3.26
C ASP A 27 1.13 -14.54 2.84
N THR A 28 1.42 -14.29 1.57
CA THR A 28 2.77 -14.48 1.02
C THR A 28 3.67 -13.26 1.23
N HIS A 29 3.11 -12.05 1.14
CA HIS A 29 3.89 -10.82 1.00
C HIS A 29 3.75 -9.81 2.14
N VAL A 30 3.10 -10.14 3.24
CA VAL A 30 3.11 -9.29 4.43
C VAL A 30 4.05 -9.93 5.46
N SER A 31 5.05 -9.20 5.91
CA SER A 31 5.99 -9.70 6.90
C SER A 31 5.29 -9.95 8.24
N HIS A 32 5.64 -11.06 8.90
CA HIS A 32 5.13 -11.40 10.22
C HIS A 32 5.92 -10.72 11.35
N ALA A 33 6.93 -9.93 11.01
CA ALA A 33 7.80 -9.28 11.99
C ALA A 33 7.03 -8.27 12.85
N ASP A 34 7.47 -8.09 14.09
CA ASP A 34 6.88 -7.13 15.02
C ASP A 34 7.01 -5.68 14.53
N GLY A 35 8.03 -5.40 13.72
CA GLY A 35 8.26 -4.08 13.15
C GLY A 35 7.36 -3.72 11.97
N THR A 36 6.50 -4.64 11.51
CA THR A 36 5.58 -4.37 10.41
C THR A 36 4.53 -3.35 10.83
N ARG A 37 4.34 -2.31 10.02
CA ARG A 37 3.45 -1.19 10.34
C ARG A 37 2.57 -0.84 9.14
N LEU A 38 1.37 -0.37 9.44
CA LEU A 38 0.48 0.18 8.42
C LEU A 38 -0.14 1.47 8.93
N ILE A 39 -0.15 2.49 8.07
CA ILE A 39 -0.87 3.74 8.27
C ILE A 39 -1.81 3.90 7.09
N GLY A 40 -3.11 3.90 7.36
CA GLY A 40 -4.12 4.09 6.34
C GLY A 40 -4.55 5.55 6.23
N SER A 41 -5.46 5.81 5.32
CA SER A 41 -5.96 7.17 5.05
C SER A 41 -6.95 7.66 6.11
N ASP A 42 -7.57 6.76 6.84
CA ASP A 42 -8.49 7.11 7.93
C ASP A 42 -7.70 7.29 9.23
N PRO A 43 -8.02 8.29 10.08
CA PRO A 43 -7.26 8.54 11.31
C PRO A 43 -7.13 7.35 12.26
N GLY A 44 -8.11 6.45 12.26
CA GLY A 44 -8.07 5.24 13.09
C GLY A 44 -7.24 4.09 12.53
N GLU A 45 -6.73 4.23 11.31
CA GLU A 45 -6.02 3.15 10.63
C GLU A 45 -4.52 3.22 10.88
N VAL A 46 -4.11 2.87 12.10
CA VAL A 46 -2.71 2.72 12.49
C VAL A 46 -2.55 1.35 13.16
N PHE A 47 -1.80 0.46 12.53
CA PHE A 47 -1.63 -0.92 13.01
C PHE A 47 -0.14 -1.25 13.17
N SER A 48 0.17 -2.00 14.21
CA SER A 48 1.53 -2.45 14.53
C SER A 48 1.58 -3.96 14.65
N GLY A 49 2.61 -4.55 14.07
CA GLY A 49 2.85 -5.99 14.10
C GLY A 49 2.26 -6.70 12.89
N GLY A 50 2.97 -7.72 12.41
CA GLY A 50 2.60 -8.42 11.20
C GLY A 50 1.22 -9.04 11.22
N SER A 51 0.81 -9.63 12.36
CA SER A 51 -0.52 -10.26 12.48
C SER A 51 -1.65 -9.25 12.36
N ALA A 52 -1.53 -8.10 13.03
CA ALA A 52 -2.55 -7.06 12.99
C ALA A 52 -2.63 -6.43 11.60
N VAL A 53 -1.49 -6.15 10.99
CA VAL A 53 -1.43 -5.58 9.64
C VAL A 53 -2.03 -6.55 8.61
N ALA A 54 -1.66 -7.82 8.66
CA ALA A 54 -2.19 -8.82 7.75
C ALA A 54 -3.71 -8.99 7.89
N ARG A 55 -4.21 -8.99 9.12
CA ARG A 55 -5.65 -9.10 9.38
C ARG A 55 -6.40 -7.92 8.80
N PHE A 56 -5.90 -6.71 9.02
CA PHE A 56 -6.53 -5.51 8.47
C PHE A 56 -6.54 -5.53 6.94
N LEU A 57 -5.40 -5.81 6.31
CA LEU A 57 -5.30 -5.85 4.86
C LEU A 57 -6.18 -6.92 4.24
N ARG A 58 -6.23 -8.10 4.84
CA ARG A 58 -7.12 -9.17 4.37
C ARG A 58 -8.57 -8.74 4.42
N GLY A 59 -8.99 -8.12 5.52
CA GLY A 59 -10.35 -7.60 5.67
C GLY A 59 -10.69 -6.55 4.64
N GLU A 60 -9.77 -5.63 4.36
CA GLU A 60 -9.96 -4.59 3.35
C GLU A 60 -10.11 -5.18 1.95
N VAL A 61 -9.24 -6.12 1.58
CA VAL A 61 -9.28 -6.77 0.27
C VAL A 61 -10.58 -7.56 0.08
N GLU A 62 -10.97 -8.33 1.08
CA GLU A 62 -12.19 -9.14 1.01
C GLU A 62 -13.45 -8.29 0.98
N SER A 63 -13.48 -7.18 1.74
CA SER A 63 -14.63 -6.28 1.78
C SER A 63 -14.80 -5.47 0.51
N ALA A 64 -13.69 -5.01 -0.07
CA ALA A 64 -13.70 -4.17 -1.26
C ALA A 64 -13.73 -4.97 -2.55
N GLY A 65 -13.34 -6.24 -2.50
CA GLY A 65 -13.17 -7.09 -3.67
C GLY A 65 -14.42 -7.19 -4.51
N GLY A 66 -14.26 -6.92 -5.82
CA GLY A 66 -15.37 -6.90 -6.76
C GLY A 66 -16.22 -5.63 -6.71
N ASN A 67 -16.05 -4.78 -5.69
CA ASN A 67 -16.82 -3.54 -5.52
C ASN A 67 -16.02 -2.30 -5.84
N ALA A 68 -14.70 -2.39 -5.84
CA ALA A 68 -13.81 -1.28 -6.18
C ALA A 68 -12.69 -1.77 -7.07
N ALA A 69 -12.24 -0.91 -7.97
CA ALA A 69 -11.07 -1.16 -8.81
C ALA A 69 -9.90 -0.31 -8.31
N PHE A 70 -8.76 -0.94 -8.10
CA PHE A 70 -7.53 -0.28 -7.65
C PHE A 70 -6.55 -0.27 -8.81
N SER A 71 -6.14 0.92 -9.24
CA SER A 71 -5.21 1.08 -10.36
C SER A 71 -4.00 1.90 -9.93
N PRO A 72 -2.83 1.25 -9.74
CA PRO A 72 -1.61 1.98 -9.40
C PRO A 72 -1.06 2.68 -10.63
N GLN A 73 -0.58 3.90 -10.43
CA GLN A 73 -0.01 4.76 -11.47
C GLN A 73 1.29 5.37 -10.96
N ASP A 74 2.18 5.72 -11.88
CA ASP A 74 3.45 6.37 -11.56
C ASP A 74 4.26 5.59 -10.53
N ILE A 75 4.32 4.27 -10.71
CA ILE A 75 5.03 3.40 -9.78
C ILE A 75 6.53 3.62 -9.90
N GLU A 76 7.17 3.94 -8.78
CA GLU A 76 8.61 3.96 -8.67
C GLU A 76 9.02 3.01 -7.55
N ALA A 77 9.90 2.08 -7.86
CA ALA A 77 10.38 1.09 -6.91
C ALA A 77 11.89 0.92 -7.01
N TYR A 78 12.52 0.83 -5.86
CA TYR A 78 13.97 0.74 -5.72
C TYR A 78 14.33 -0.31 -4.68
N GLN A 79 15.56 -0.81 -4.76
CA GLN A 79 16.09 -1.75 -3.77
C GLN A 79 17.54 -1.46 -3.47
N GLU A 80 17.96 -1.84 -2.29
CA GLU A 80 19.35 -1.84 -1.86
C GLU A 80 19.54 -2.93 -0.81
N GLY A 81 20.36 -3.94 -1.15
CA GLY A 81 20.53 -5.09 -0.26
C GLY A 81 19.22 -5.83 -0.07
N THR A 82 18.83 -6.00 1.20
CA THR A 82 17.59 -6.72 1.57
C THR A 82 16.40 -5.79 1.81
N VAL A 83 16.53 -4.50 1.48
CA VAL A 83 15.47 -3.52 1.68
C VAL A 83 15.04 -2.94 0.33
N GLY A 84 13.75 -2.74 0.17
CA GLY A 84 13.21 -2.05 -0.99
C GLY A 84 12.11 -1.08 -0.59
N TRP A 85 11.74 -0.20 -1.51
CA TRP A 85 10.66 0.77 -1.28
C TRP A 85 10.00 1.13 -2.59
N ALA A 86 8.74 1.53 -2.49
CA ALA A 86 7.98 1.95 -3.64
C ALA A 86 7.05 3.09 -3.29
N THR A 87 6.75 3.92 -4.30
CA THR A 87 5.69 4.91 -4.22
C THR A 87 4.79 4.77 -5.45
N ALA A 88 3.54 5.14 -5.30
CA ALA A 88 2.57 5.16 -6.39
C ALA A 88 1.41 6.08 -6.03
N THR A 89 0.68 6.52 -7.04
CA THR A 89 -0.67 7.05 -6.87
C THR A 89 -1.63 5.92 -7.21
N VAL A 90 -2.58 5.63 -6.34
CA VAL A 90 -3.52 4.54 -6.57
C VAL A 90 -4.91 5.11 -6.79
N THR A 91 -5.43 4.99 -8.01
CA THR A 91 -6.79 5.41 -8.29
C THR A 91 -7.75 4.30 -7.87
N ILE A 92 -8.66 4.63 -6.97
CA ILE A 92 -9.70 3.73 -6.49
C ILE A 92 -11.01 4.17 -7.12
N THR A 93 -11.60 3.30 -7.94
CA THR A 93 -12.88 3.59 -8.60
C THR A 93 -13.97 2.76 -7.96
N MET A 94 -15.02 3.42 -7.48
CA MET A 94 -16.16 2.81 -6.82
C MET A 94 -17.21 2.36 -7.84
N PRO A 95 -18.17 1.48 -7.47
CA PRO A 95 -19.20 1.01 -8.38
C PRO A 95 -20.05 2.10 -9.01
N ASP A 96 -20.24 3.24 -8.32
CA ASP A 96 -21.00 4.39 -8.82
C ASP A 96 -20.19 5.28 -9.77
N GLY A 97 -18.94 4.92 -10.07
CA GLY A 97 -18.04 5.67 -10.93
C GLY A 97 -17.22 6.76 -10.23
N LYS A 98 -17.51 7.04 -8.97
CA LYS A 98 -16.69 7.97 -8.20
C LYS A 98 -15.31 7.39 -7.96
N HIS A 99 -14.30 8.26 -7.93
CA HIS A 99 -12.93 7.81 -7.70
C HIS A 99 -12.21 8.74 -6.75
N VAL A 100 -11.19 8.19 -6.09
CA VAL A 100 -10.26 8.90 -5.23
C VAL A 100 -8.87 8.36 -5.54
N SER A 101 -7.85 9.20 -5.39
CA SER A 101 -6.48 8.83 -5.75
C SER A 101 -5.54 9.07 -4.58
N PRO A 102 -5.53 8.17 -3.58
CA PRO A 102 -4.57 8.28 -2.49
C PRO A 102 -3.13 8.15 -2.98
N ARG A 103 -2.24 8.81 -2.26
CA ARG A 103 -0.80 8.62 -2.40
C ARG A 103 -0.43 7.40 -1.55
N TRP A 104 0.39 6.54 -2.09
CA TRP A 104 0.73 5.28 -1.45
C TRP A 104 2.23 5.07 -1.45
N SER A 105 2.76 4.56 -0.37
CA SER A 105 4.15 4.16 -0.26
C SER A 105 4.28 2.86 0.53
N ALA A 106 5.36 2.13 0.28
CA ALA A 106 5.65 0.91 0.98
C ALA A 106 7.16 0.73 1.15
N VAL A 107 7.53 0.04 2.22
CA VAL A 107 8.88 -0.48 2.45
C VAL A 107 8.79 -2.00 2.47
N PHE A 108 9.75 -2.64 1.81
CA PHE A 108 9.83 -4.10 1.68
C PHE A 108 11.11 -4.61 2.32
N HIS A 109 11.04 -5.84 2.80
CA HIS A 109 12.21 -6.57 3.30
C HIS A 109 12.27 -7.92 2.60
N LEU A 110 13.46 -8.30 2.16
CA LEU A 110 13.67 -9.60 1.52
C LEU A 110 13.86 -10.65 2.61
N GLU A 111 12.91 -11.58 2.71
CA GLU A 111 12.88 -12.63 3.74
C GLU A 111 12.78 -13.98 3.07
N ASP A 112 13.81 -14.80 3.23
CA ASP A 112 13.88 -16.15 2.62
C ASP A 112 13.63 -16.10 1.10
N GLY A 113 14.19 -15.11 0.42
CA GLY A 113 14.05 -14.93 -1.02
C GLY A 113 12.74 -14.33 -1.48
N VAL A 114 11.87 -13.90 -0.55
CA VAL A 114 10.57 -13.31 -0.86
C VAL A 114 10.53 -11.87 -0.34
N TRP A 115 10.17 -10.94 -1.23
CA TRP A 115 9.94 -9.56 -0.82
C TRP A 115 8.63 -9.47 -0.04
N LYS A 116 8.69 -8.89 1.16
CA LYS A 116 7.54 -8.74 2.03
C LYS A 116 7.37 -7.30 2.45
N PHE A 117 6.12 -6.84 2.50
CA PHE A 117 5.79 -5.52 3.05
C PHE A 117 6.11 -5.48 4.53
N VAL A 118 6.89 -4.50 4.95
CA VAL A 118 7.12 -4.19 6.37
C VAL A 118 6.52 -2.86 6.77
N GLN A 119 6.17 -2.02 5.80
CA GLN A 119 5.46 -0.78 6.06
C GLN A 119 4.65 -0.40 4.84
N THR A 120 3.41 0.01 5.06
CA THR A 120 2.58 0.65 4.02
C THR A 120 1.95 1.89 4.59
N HIS A 121 1.80 2.90 3.72
CA HIS A 121 1.19 4.17 4.10
C HIS A 121 0.37 4.68 2.93
N ALA A 122 -0.88 4.98 3.18
CA ALA A 122 -1.76 5.63 2.22
C ALA A 122 -2.30 6.93 2.80
N SER A 123 -2.37 7.98 1.98
CA SER A 123 -2.89 9.27 2.43
C SER A 123 -3.66 9.95 1.31
N ILE A 124 -4.66 10.73 1.71
CA ILE A 124 -5.38 11.62 0.80
C ILE A 124 -4.77 13.01 0.94
N GLY A 125 -4.34 13.60 -0.18
CA GLY A 125 -3.77 14.93 -0.16
C GLY A 125 -4.83 15.99 0.18
N VAL A 126 -4.52 16.85 1.14
CA VAL A 126 -5.36 18.00 1.52
C VAL A 126 -4.50 19.24 1.41
N ALA A 127 -5.03 20.29 0.78
CA ALA A 127 -4.30 21.54 0.65
C ALA A 127 -4.00 22.13 2.03
N ASN A 128 -2.80 22.66 2.22
CA ASN A 128 -2.41 23.25 3.49
C ASN A 128 -3.36 24.39 3.93
N ASP A 129 -3.87 25.15 2.99
CA ASP A 129 -4.82 26.22 3.27
C ASP A 129 -6.11 25.69 3.90
N ASP A 130 -6.54 24.48 3.53
CA ASP A 130 -7.78 23.89 4.03
C ASP A 130 -7.65 23.41 5.48
N ILE A 131 -6.43 23.22 5.97
CA ILE A 131 -6.16 22.82 7.36
C ILE A 131 -5.57 23.96 8.19
N GLY A 132 -5.55 25.18 7.64
CA GLY A 132 -5.03 26.34 8.35
C GLY A 132 -3.51 26.40 8.48
N TRP A 133 -2.79 25.61 7.72
CA TRP A 133 -1.33 25.63 7.73
C TRP A 133 -0.81 26.67 6.74
N GLU A 134 -0.11 27.68 7.24
CA GLU A 134 0.57 28.65 6.41
C GLU A 134 1.99 28.17 6.10
N HIS A 135 2.24 27.85 4.86
CA HIS A 135 3.56 27.43 4.43
C HIS A 135 4.42 28.67 4.17
N PRO A 136 5.56 28.82 4.86
CA PRO A 136 6.37 30.03 4.77
C PRO A 136 7.20 30.16 3.49
N GLY A 137 7.07 29.22 2.57
CA GLY A 137 7.86 29.22 1.36
C GLY A 137 7.07 29.50 0.10
#